data_8c8a9e4d7a50f376e1d1afee353a3f47
#
_entry.id   8c8a9e4d7a50f376e1d1afee353a3f47
#
_cell.length_a   1.000
_cell.length_b   1.000
_cell.length_c   1.000
_cell.angle_alpha   90.00
_cell.angle_beta   90.00
_cell.angle_gamma   90.00
#
_symmetry.space_group_name_H-M   'P 1'
#
loop_
_entity.id
_entity.type
_entity.pdbx_description
1 polymer ?
#
loop_
_entity_poly.entity_id
_entity_poly.type
_entity_poly.pdbx_seq_one_letter_code
_entity_poly.pdbx_strand_id
1 'polypeptide(L)'
;RTKTGQLFAYARDDRPWGGPDPPGVAFLYAPDRKSERPIEHLSGFTGVLQVDGYGGYRALAEKGAVSLAFCWAHARRPFYEPAAAGPAPIASEVLTRIGKLSEVEKNIRGKSAEERRAIRQEKSKPILDELEPWLRAKLELISQKTKLAEAIRYALARWVGLTRFIGDGRIEIDSNVVERAIRPIALNRKNALFAGSDEGGEHWAVIASLVETCKLNGIDPQTYLADVITRIVNAHPNSKIDELLPWAYAVPNDLSRVAA
;
A
#
# COMPACT_ATOMS: atom_id res chain seq x y z
N ARG A 1 -21.48 -3.03 -24.87
CA ARG A 1 -20.05 -2.70 -24.93
C ARG A 1 -19.51 -2.78 -23.53
N THR A 2 -18.46 -3.58 -23.29
CA THR A 2 -17.81 -3.67 -21.97
C THR A 2 -17.10 -2.37 -21.64
N LYS A 3 -17.20 -1.96 -20.37
CA LYS A 3 -16.50 -0.80 -19.77
C LYS A 3 -15.51 -1.33 -18.74
N THR A 4 -14.32 -0.74 -18.68
CA THR A 4 -13.31 -1.10 -17.68
C THR A 4 -13.41 -0.14 -16.52
N GLY A 5 -13.94 -0.61 -15.39
CA GLY A 5 -13.88 0.10 -14.11
C GLY A 5 -12.55 -0.14 -13.40
N GLN A 6 -12.28 0.64 -12.37
CA GLN A 6 -11.07 0.58 -11.54
C GLN A 6 -11.45 0.44 -10.07
N LEU A 7 -10.65 -0.32 -9.32
CA LEU A 7 -10.70 -0.33 -7.86
C LEU A 7 -9.45 0.35 -7.33
N PHE A 8 -9.65 1.41 -6.56
CA PHE A 8 -8.61 2.05 -5.78
C PHE A 8 -8.57 1.43 -4.39
N ALA A 9 -7.39 1.14 -3.89
CA ALA A 9 -7.20 0.54 -2.56
C ALA A 9 -6.42 1.50 -1.66
N TYR A 10 -6.93 1.75 -0.48
CA TYR A 10 -6.31 2.57 0.56
C TYR A 10 -6.21 1.74 1.83
N ALA A 11 -5.03 1.69 2.45
CA ALA A 11 -4.85 0.94 3.68
C ALA A 11 -4.14 1.80 4.73
N ARG A 12 -4.50 1.56 5.99
CA ARG A 12 -3.77 2.00 7.18
C ARG A 12 -3.36 0.77 7.97
N ASP A 13 -2.10 0.71 8.38
CA ASP A 13 -1.58 -0.37 9.21
C ASP A 13 -0.48 0.17 10.13
N ASP A 14 -0.81 0.42 11.38
CA ASP A 14 0.10 0.98 12.37
C ASP A 14 0.91 -0.10 13.12
N ARG A 15 0.58 -1.40 12.91
CA ARG A 15 1.24 -2.53 13.58
C ARG A 15 2.77 -2.59 13.36
N PRO A 16 3.31 -2.24 12.16
CA PRO A 16 4.75 -2.30 11.94
C PRO A 16 5.58 -1.42 12.88
N TRP A 17 5.00 -0.36 13.44
CA TRP A 17 5.66 0.57 14.36
C TRP A 17 5.03 0.60 15.76
N GLY A 18 4.13 -0.38 16.06
CA GLY A 18 3.49 -0.50 17.37
C GLY A 18 2.45 0.58 17.65
N GLY A 19 1.86 1.17 16.61
CA GLY A 19 0.81 2.17 16.76
C GLY A 19 -0.49 1.59 17.30
N PRO A 20 -1.33 2.43 17.92
CA PRO A 20 -2.53 1.99 18.64
C PRO A 20 -3.72 1.70 17.73
N ASP A 21 -3.74 2.24 16.53
CA ASP A 21 -4.91 2.17 15.69
C ASP A 21 -5.01 0.82 14.95
N PRO A 22 -6.21 0.24 14.90
CA PRO A 22 -6.44 -1.02 14.21
C PRO A 22 -6.21 -0.87 12.70
N PRO A 23 -5.70 -1.92 12.03
CA PRO A 23 -5.49 -1.89 10.60
C PRO A 23 -6.81 -1.93 9.85
N GLY A 24 -6.84 -1.25 8.70
CA GLY A 24 -7.99 -1.27 7.82
C GLY A 24 -7.60 -1.06 6.36
N VAL A 25 -8.46 -1.54 5.48
CA VAL A 25 -8.35 -1.30 4.04
C VAL A 25 -9.71 -0.92 3.47
N ALA A 26 -9.73 0.10 2.61
CA ALA A 26 -10.90 0.52 1.87
C ALA A 26 -10.63 0.37 0.36
N PHE A 27 -11.56 -0.27 -0.33
CA PHE A 27 -11.63 -0.29 -1.79
C PHE A 27 -12.72 0.66 -2.24
N LEU A 28 -12.41 1.47 -3.23
CA LEU A 28 -13.34 2.41 -3.84
C LEU A 28 -13.40 2.14 -5.35
N TYR A 29 -14.60 1.94 -5.85
CA TYR A 29 -14.82 1.79 -7.27
C TYR A 29 -14.79 3.15 -7.97
N ALA A 30 -14.23 3.19 -9.18
CA ALA A 30 -14.33 4.33 -10.08
C ALA A 30 -14.52 3.85 -11.52
N PRO A 31 -15.29 4.58 -12.33
CA PRO A 31 -15.55 4.22 -13.72
C PRO A 31 -14.35 4.40 -14.64
N ASP A 32 -13.29 5.05 -14.15
CA ASP A 32 -12.06 5.33 -14.88
C ASP A 32 -10.86 5.47 -13.92
N ARG A 33 -9.67 5.76 -14.49
CA ARG A 33 -8.42 5.95 -13.75
C ARG A 33 -7.94 7.41 -13.80
N LYS A 34 -8.84 8.37 -13.77
CA LYS A 34 -8.45 9.79 -13.80
C LYS A 34 -7.95 10.26 -12.43
N SER A 35 -7.17 11.34 -12.44
CA SER A 35 -6.59 11.95 -11.22
C SER A 35 -7.63 12.56 -10.28
N GLU A 36 -8.80 12.93 -10.82
CA GLU A 36 -9.93 13.43 -10.01
C GLU A 36 -10.41 12.39 -8.99
N ARG A 37 -10.32 11.10 -9.31
CA ARG A 37 -10.78 10.02 -8.43
C ARG A 37 -10.05 9.96 -7.10
N PRO A 38 -8.70 9.85 -7.06
CA PRO A 38 -8.02 9.89 -5.77
C PRO A 38 -8.14 11.25 -5.05
N ILE A 39 -8.35 12.36 -5.75
CA ILE A 39 -8.61 13.66 -5.13
C ILE A 39 -9.96 13.64 -4.39
N GLU A 40 -10.99 13.09 -5.01
CA GLU A 40 -12.32 12.94 -4.41
C GLU A 40 -12.28 11.97 -3.22
N HIS A 41 -11.69 10.78 -3.41
CA HIS A 41 -11.58 9.75 -2.38
C HIS A 41 -10.84 10.22 -1.12
N LEU A 42 -9.80 11.03 -1.30
CA LEU A 42 -8.93 11.53 -0.23
C LEU A 42 -9.23 13.00 0.13
N SER A 43 -10.44 13.47 -0.16
CA SER A 43 -10.88 14.80 0.23
C SER A 43 -10.77 14.99 1.75
N GLY A 44 -10.06 16.03 2.18
CA GLY A 44 -9.81 16.31 3.59
C GLY A 44 -8.66 15.50 4.22
N PHE A 45 -8.05 14.53 3.50
CA PHE A 45 -6.88 13.82 4.01
C PHE A 45 -5.67 14.75 4.08
N THR A 46 -4.92 14.66 5.19
CA THR A 46 -3.67 15.38 5.42
C THR A 46 -2.60 14.40 5.93
N GLY A 47 -1.33 14.70 5.66
CA GLY A 47 -0.23 13.90 6.13
C GLY A 47 0.53 13.16 5.02
N VAL A 48 1.03 11.95 5.30
CA VAL A 48 1.84 11.17 4.35
C VAL A 48 0.99 10.10 3.68
N LEU A 49 0.97 10.12 2.35
CA LEU A 49 0.34 9.11 1.51
C LEU A 49 1.44 8.29 0.82
N GLN A 50 1.53 7.00 1.12
CA GLN A 50 2.44 6.09 0.44
C GLN A 50 1.79 5.54 -0.82
N VAL A 51 2.49 5.65 -1.97
CA VAL A 51 1.95 5.33 -3.29
C VAL A 51 2.91 4.48 -4.12
N ASP A 52 2.37 3.78 -5.11
CA ASP A 52 3.11 2.96 -6.08
C ASP A 52 3.83 3.77 -7.17
N GLY A 53 3.60 5.09 -7.21
CA GLY A 53 4.13 6.00 -8.24
C GLY A 53 3.13 6.34 -9.34
N TYR A 54 1.86 5.95 -9.20
CA TYR A 54 0.80 6.42 -10.09
C TYR A 54 0.69 7.95 -10.07
N GLY A 55 0.72 8.57 -11.27
CA GLY A 55 0.77 10.02 -11.42
C GLY A 55 -0.48 10.76 -10.92
N GLY A 56 -1.62 10.08 -10.80
CA GLY A 56 -2.87 10.66 -10.34
C GLY A 56 -2.83 11.22 -8.90
N TYR A 57 -1.88 10.77 -8.08
CA TYR A 57 -1.71 11.30 -6.72
C TYR A 57 -0.91 12.61 -6.64
N ARG A 58 -0.25 13.02 -7.74
CA ARG A 58 0.61 14.21 -7.73
C ARG A 58 -0.17 15.48 -7.38
N ALA A 59 -1.37 15.63 -7.91
CA ALA A 59 -2.22 16.78 -7.66
C ALA A 59 -2.64 16.96 -6.19
N LEU A 60 -2.67 15.86 -5.40
CA LEU A 60 -2.88 15.93 -3.95
C LEU A 60 -1.69 16.58 -3.23
N ALA A 61 -0.46 16.24 -3.66
CA ALA A 61 0.75 16.82 -3.09
C ALA A 61 0.93 18.30 -3.47
N GLU A 62 0.55 18.68 -4.66
CA GLU A 62 0.63 20.07 -5.15
C GLU A 62 -0.25 21.02 -4.32
N LYS A 63 -1.35 20.55 -3.73
CA LYS A 63 -2.19 21.32 -2.80
C LYS A 63 -1.58 21.52 -1.40
N GLY A 64 -0.41 20.90 -1.12
CA GLY A 64 0.40 21.14 0.07
C GLY A 64 -0.02 20.42 1.36
N ALA A 65 -1.21 19.83 1.42
CA ALA A 65 -1.68 19.10 2.62
C ALA A 65 -1.20 17.67 2.70
N VAL A 66 -0.80 17.07 1.56
CA VAL A 66 -0.37 15.66 1.42
C VAL A 66 1.08 15.58 0.99
N SER A 67 1.86 14.79 1.70
CA SER A 67 3.24 14.46 1.32
C SER A 67 3.29 13.05 0.74
N LEU A 68 3.83 12.86 -0.46
CA LEU A 68 3.96 11.54 -1.06
C LEU A 68 5.20 10.81 -0.56
N ALA A 69 5.04 9.56 -0.10
CA ALA A 69 6.09 8.58 0.05
C ALA A 69 5.97 7.52 -1.06
N PHE A 70 7.11 7.06 -1.59
CA PHE A 70 7.11 6.07 -2.67
C PHE A 70 7.60 4.70 -2.20
N CYS A 71 7.09 3.67 -2.85
CA CYS A 71 7.34 2.28 -2.55
C CYS A 71 8.66 1.80 -3.16
N TRP A 72 9.60 1.33 -2.35
CA TRP A 72 10.86 0.74 -2.83
C TRP A 72 10.67 -0.57 -3.58
N ALA A 73 9.63 -1.35 -3.28
CA ALA A 73 9.31 -2.55 -4.05
C ALA A 73 8.99 -2.21 -5.52
N HIS A 74 8.28 -1.10 -5.77
CA HIS A 74 8.01 -0.60 -7.11
C HIS A 74 9.27 -0.02 -7.77
N ALA A 75 10.08 0.73 -7.02
CA ALA A 75 11.35 1.26 -7.54
C ALA A 75 12.36 0.15 -7.86
N ARG A 76 12.33 -0.98 -7.15
CA ARG A 76 13.19 -2.15 -7.35
C ARG A 76 12.86 -2.92 -8.65
N ARG A 77 11.58 -3.02 -9.01
CA ARG A 77 11.11 -3.88 -10.12
C ARG A 77 11.81 -3.61 -11.45
N PRO A 78 11.99 -2.36 -11.93
CA PRO A 78 12.68 -2.08 -13.19
C PRO A 78 14.16 -2.49 -13.22
N PHE A 79 14.81 -2.64 -12.06
CA PHE A 79 16.19 -3.13 -11.99
C PHE A 79 16.25 -4.67 -11.98
N TYR A 80 15.19 -5.33 -11.57
CA TYR A 80 15.16 -6.79 -11.52
C TYR A 80 15.17 -7.44 -12.90
N GLU A 81 14.39 -6.91 -13.85
CA GLU A 81 14.31 -7.48 -15.20
C GLU A 81 15.68 -7.52 -15.91
N PRO A 82 16.47 -6.43 -15.97
CA PRO A 82 17.80 -6.47 -16.57
C PRO A 82 18.76 -7.42 -15.85
N ALA A 83 18.71 -7.48 -14.50
CA ALA A 83 19.59 -8.34 -13.72
C ALA A 83 19.26 -9.84 -13.89
N ALA A 84 18.00 -10.18 -14.11
CA ALA A 84 17.55 -11.55 -14.36
C ALA A 84 17.85 -12.01 -15.79
N ALA A 85 17.96 -11.09 -16.76
CA ALA A 85 18.18 -11.40 -18.16
C ALA A 85 19.66 -11.68 -18.52
N GLY A 86 20.62 -11.34 -17.64
CA GLY A 86 22.05 -11.56 -17.89
C GLY A 86 22.94 -10.61 -17.07
N PRO A 87 24.23 -10.51 -17.40
CA PRO A 87 25.17 -9.65 -16.69
C PRO A 87 24.75 -8.17 -16.71
N ALA A 88 24.30 -7.66 -15.58
CA ALA A 88 23.85 -6.29 -15.40
C ALA A 88 24.42 -5.69 -14.10
N PRO A 89 25.73 -5.38 -14.04
CA PRO A 89 26.41 -5.04 -12.78
C PRO A 89 25.80 -3.83 -12.06
N ILE A 90 25.36 -2.81 -12.81
CA ILE A 90 24.70 -1.64 -12.22
C ILE A 90 23.35 -2.03 -11.59
N ALA A 91 22.51 -2.78 -12.28
CA ALA A 91 21.22 -3.21 -11.76
C ALA A 91 21.40 -4.15 -10.54
N SER A 92 22.34 -5.07 -10.59
CA SER A 92 22.67 -5.99 -9.50
C SER A 92 23.14 -5.24 -8.25
N GLU A 93 23.99 -4.21 -8.41
CA GLU A 93 24.43 -3.38 -7.28
C GLU A 93 23.26 -2.61 -6.64
N VAL A 94 22.37 -2.02 -7.45
CA VAL A 94 21.15 -1.37 -6.94
C VAL A 94 20.29 -2.36 -6.13
N LEU A 95 20.08 -3.56 -6.66
CA LEU A 95 19.30 -4.60 -5.98
C LEU A 95 19.94 -5.02 -4.66
N THR A 96 21.27 -5.13 -4.62
CA THR A 96 22.04 -5.43 -3.40
C THR A 96 21.83 -4.34 -2.34
N ARG A 97 21.94 -3.07 -2.71
CA ARG A 97 21.74 -1.94 -1.78
C ARG A 97 20.29 -1.86 -1.28
N ILE A 98 19.30 -2.06 -2.15
CA ILE A 98 17.89 -2.15 -1.74
C ILE A 98 17.68 -3.35 -0.80
N GLY A 99 18.35 -4.48 -1.05
CA GLY A 99 18.33 -5.65 -0.18
C GLY A 99 18.81 -5.34 1.25
N LYS A 100 19.89 -4.56 1.38
CA LYS A 100 20.39 -4.09 2.69
C LYS A 100 19.36 -3.22 3.42
N LEU A 101 18.66 -2.31 2.71
CA LEU A 101 17.57 -1.52 3.30
C LEU A 101 16.46 -2.44 3.81
N SER A 102 16.05 -3.42 3.02
CA SER A 102 15.00 -4.38 3.39
C SER A 102 15.39 -5.22 4.62
N GLU A 103 16.67 -5.57 4.76
CA GLU A 103 17.16 -6.31 5.94
C GLU A 103 17.09 -5.45 7.21
N VAL A 104 17.42 -4.16 7.13
CA VAL A 104 17.24 -3.23 8.25
C VAL A 104 15.78 -3.19 8.65
N GLU A 105 14.86 -3.01 7.70
CA GLU A 105 13.41 -2.94 7.96
C GLU A 105 12.85 -4.22 8.61
N LYS A 106 13.32 -5.38 8.18
CA LYS A 106 12.95 -6.67 8.78
C LYS A 106 13.30 -6.73 10.25
N ASN A 107 14.48 -6.21 10.62
CA ASN A 107 15.00 -6.25 11.99
C ASN A 107 14.38 -5.21 12.94
N ILE A 108 13.75 -4.17 12.38
CA ILE A 108 13.11 -3.10 13.18
C ILE A 108 11.58 -3.19 13.21
N ARG A 109 11.00 -4.18 12.56
CA ARG A 109 9.55 -4.37 12.55
C ARG A 109 9.01 -4.62 13.96
N GLY A 110 7.94 -3.92 14.35
CA GLY A 110 7.34 -3.98 15.68
C GLY A 110 8.00 -3.08 16.72
N LYS A 111 9.11 -2.39 16.38
CA LYS A 111 9.70 -1.36 17.24
C LYS A 111 8.91 -0.06 17.14
N SER A 112 9.03 0.80 18.17
CA SER A 112 8.42 2.13 18.16
C SER A 112 8.89 3.00 16.99
N ALA A 113 8.10 3.98 16.61
CA ALA A 113 8.43 4.90 15.53
C ALA A 113 9.78 5.62 15.77
N GLU A 114 10.08 5.96 17.03
CA GLU A 114 11.33 6.62 17.42
C GLU A 114 12.53 5.69 17.24
N GLU A 115 12.44 4.45 17.72
CA GLU A 115 13.49 3.44 17.56
C GLU A 115 13.74 3.12 16.09
N ARG A 116 12.69 2.96 15.31
CA ARG A 116 12.80 2.73 13.86
C ARG A 116 13.52 3.89 13.18
N ARG A 117 13.12 5.13 13.49
CA ARG A 117 13.79 6.32 12.96
C ARG A 117 15.27 6.34 13.33
N ALA A 118 15.61 6.11 14.60
CA ALA A 118 17.01 6.13 15.05
C ALA A 118 17.87 5.09 14.31
N ILE A 119 17.40 3.84 14.19
CA ILE A 119 18.13 2.77 13.49
C ILE A 119 18.23 3.06 11.98
N ARG A 120 17.21 3.63 11.35
CA ARG A 120 17.24 4.05 9.95
C ARG A 120 18.26 5.16 9.70
N GLN A 121 18.36 6.13 10.60
CA GLN A 121 19.39 7.17 10.52
C GLN A 121 20.80 6.59 10.61
N GLU A 122 21.01 5.60 11.47
CA GLU A 122 22.31 4.94 11.65
C GLU A 122 22.65 4.01 10.47
N LYS A 123 21.70 3.16 10.02
CA LYS A 123 22.00 2.03 9.13
C LYS A 123 21.52 2.23 7.68
N SER A 124 20.36 2.84 7.49
CA SER A 124 19.76 2.98 6.15
C SER A 124 20.19 4.26 5.45
N LYS A 125 20.30 5.36 6.21
CA LYS A 125 20.68 6.66 5.66
C LYS A 125 22.04 6.64 4.95
N PRO A 126 23.13 6.06 5.49
CA PRO A 126 24.42 6.01 4.80
C PRO A 126 24.32 5.28 3.44
N ILE A 127 23.54 4.19 3.36
CA ILE A 127 23.34 3.45 2.11
C ILE A 127 22.70 4.37 1.05
N LEU A 128 21.72 5.18 1.45
CA LEU A 128 21.00 6.08 0.54
C LEU A 128 21.84 7.31 0.16
N ASP A 129 22.60 7.86 1.10
CA ASP A 129 23.51 8.98 0.86
C ASP A 129 24.60 8.62 -0.17
N GLU A 130 25.02 7.35 -0.21
CA GLU A 130 25.96 6.85 -1.24
C GLU A 130 25.24 6.45 -2.53
N LEU A 131 24.03 5.93 -2.45
CA LEU A 131 23.31 5.38 -3.62
C LEU A 131 22.89 6.50 -4.59
N GLU A 132 22.41 7.63 -4.11
CA GLU A 132 21.94 8.72 -4.97
C GLU A 132 23.06 9.26 -5.88
N PRO A 133 24.20 9.74 -5.37
CA PRO A 133 25.29 10.25 -6.21
C PRO A 133 25.83 9.16 -7.13
N TRP A 134 25.89 7.92 -6.65
CA TRP A 134 26.32 6.78 -7.49
C TRP A 134 25.36 6.54 -8.66
N LEU A 135 24.04 6.59 -8.45
CA LEU A 135 23.04 6.46 -9.52
C LEU A 135 23.15 7.60 -10.53
N ARG A 136 23.37 8.83 -10.08
CA ARG A 136 23.57 10.00 -10.97
C ARG A 136 24.81 9.80 -11.83
N ALA A 137 25.94 9.43 -11.24
CA ALA A 137 27.17 9.15 -11.99
C ALA A 137 27.00 7.99 -12.99
N LYS A 138 26.30 6.90 -12.63
CA LYS A 138 26.04 5.80 -13.55
C LYS A 138 25.10 6.19 -14.69
N LEU A 139 24.13 7.06 -14.43
CA LEU A 139 23.22 7.55 -15.48
C LEU A 139 23.97 8.33 -16.58
N GLU A 140 25.02 9.06 -16.23
CA GLU A 140 25.86 9.78 -17.20
C GLU A 140 26.68 8.85 -18.10
N LEU A 141 27.04 7.66 -17.60
CA LEU A 141 27.92 6.71 -18.28
C LEU A 141 27.17 5.73 -19.21
N ILE A 142 25.84 5.70 -19.17
CA ILE A 142 25.04 4.73 -19.93
C ILE A 142 24.18 5.41 -21.00
N SER A 143 23.83 4.66 -22.04
CA SER A 143 22.92 5.17 -23.07
C SER A 143 21.55 5.52 -22.48
N GLN A 144 21.09 6.74 -22.74
CA GLN A 144 19.87 7.32 -22.19
C GLN A 144 18.57 6.62 -22.64
N LYS A 145 18.63 5.82 -23.71
CA LYS A 145 17.50 5.09 -24.30
C LYS A 145 17.32 3.69 -23.71
N THR A 146 18.15 3.29 -22.74
CA THR A 146 18.09 1.96 -22.15
C THR A 146 17.02 1.89 -21.04
N LYS A 147 16.44 0.69 -20.83
CA LYS A 147 15.55 0.41 -19.69
C LYS A 147 16.23 0.70 -18.34
N LEU A 148 17.55 0.49 -18.25
CA LEU A 148 18.33 0.80 -17.06
C LEU A 148 18.35 2.31 -16.78
N ALA A 149 18.57 3.14 -17.80
CA ALA A 149 18.53 4.59 -17.66
C ALA A 149 17.13 5.09 -17.26
N GLU A 150 16.08 4.48 -17.78
CA GLU A 150 14.69 4.75 -17.38
C GLU A 150 14.44 4.38 -15.90
N ALA A 151 14.93 3.23 -15.45
CA ALA A 151 14.84 2.78 -14.07
C ALA A 151 15.55 3.74 -13.10
N ILE A 152 16.77 4.19 -13.47
CA ILE A 152 17.53 5.16 -12.68
C ILE A 152 16.77 6.51 -12.61
N ARG A 153 16.33 7.04 -13.75
CA ARG A 153 15.53 8.29 -13.78
C ARG A 153 14.25 8.18 -12.97
N TYR A 154 13.56 7.05 -13.04
CA TYR A 154 12.38 6.78 -12.23
C TYR A 154 12.66 6.92 -10.74
N ALA A 155 13.73 6.29 -10.25
CA ALA A 155 14.13 6.34 -8.85
C ALA A 155 14.57 7.77 -8.44
N LEU A 156 15.43 8.41 -9.22
CA LEU A 156 15.94 9.76 -8.93
C LEU A 156 14.83 10.83 -8.93
N ALA A 157 13.86 10.75 -9.86
CA ALA A 157 12.73 11.67 -9.90
C ALA A 157 11.80 11.55 -8.67
N ARG A 158 11.88 10.44 -7.94
CA ARG A 158 11.07 10.14 -6.75
C ARG A 158 11.90 10.09 -5.46
N TRP A 159 13.16 10.50 -5.53
CA TRP A 159 14.14 10.29 -4.45
C TRP A 159 13.69 10.82 -3.10
N VAL A 160 13.19 12.07 -3.06
CA VAL A 160 12.67 12.70 -1.85
C VAL A 160 11.56 11.87 -1.19
N GLY A 161 10.63 11.32 -1.98
CA GLY A 161 9.56 10.48 -1.46
C GLY A 161 10.01 9.05 -1.13
N LEU A 162 10.99 8.50 -1.85
CA LEU A 162 11.60 7.20 -1.56
C LEU A 162 12.41 7.22 -0.25
N THR A 163 13.01 8.37 0.10
CA THR A 163 13.83 8.52 1.31
C THR A 163 13.06 9.05 2.51
N ARG A 164 11.77 9.40 2.36
CA ARG A 164 10.95 9.99 3.44
C ARG A 164 10.87 9.11 4.68
N PHE A 165 10.86 7.79 4.53
CA PHE A 165 10.82 6.82 5.64
C PHE A 165 12.01 6.94 6.60
N ILE A 166 13.12 7.51 6.16
CA ILE A 166 14.30 7.74 7.01
C ILE A 166 14.01 8.76 8.11
N GLY A 167 13.19 9.75 7.84
CA GLY A 167 12.85 10.83 8.77
C GLY A 167 11.66 10.52 9.69
N ASP A 168 10.82 9.55 9.34
CA ASP A 168 9.63 9.19 10.10
C ASP A 168 9.50 7.66 10.23
N GLY A 169 9.61 7.17 11.46
CA GLY A 169 9.55 5.74 11.75
C GLY A 169 8.19 5.09 11.48
N ARG A 170 7.13 5.86 11.30
CA ARG A 170 5.78 5.38 10.97
C ARG A 170 5.65 4.98 9.50
N ILE A 171 6.45 5.56 8.61
CA ILE A 171 6.39 5.29 7.18
C ILE A 171 7.07 3.95 6.90
N GLU A 172 6.38 3.06 6.16
CA GLU A 172 6.97 1.81 5.69
C GLU A 172 7.86 2.05 4.46
N ILE A 173 8.82 1.15 4.23
CA ILE A 173 9.69 1.20 3.04
C ILE A 173 8.91 0.81 1.77
N ASP A 174 7.83 0.06 1.91
CA ASP A 174 7.00 -0.43 0.81
C ASP A 174 5.50 -0.38 1.12
N SER A 175 4.68 -0.58 0.09
CA SER A 175 3.21 -0.61 0.16
C SER A 175 2.63 -2.03 0.19
N ASN A 176 3.37 -3.00 0.70
CA ASN A 176 2.99 -4.41 0.64
C ASN A 176 1.66 -4.73 1.34
N VAL A 177 1.21 -3.92 2.30
CA VAL A 177 -0.12 -4.09 2.91
C VAL A 177 -1.23 -3.93 1.87
N VAL A 178 -1.16 -2.90 1.04
CA VAL A 178 -2.13 -2.66 -0.04
C VAL A 178 -2.03 -3.75 -1.10
N GLU A 179 -0.80 -4.14 -1.49
CA GLU A 179 -0.59 -5.16 -2.52
C GLU A 179 -1.13 -6.52 -2.09
N ARG A 180 -0.97 -6.89 -0.81
CA ARG A 180 -1.56 -8.12 -0.26
C ARG A 180 -3.08 -8.07 -0.24
N ALA A 181 -3.66 -6.93 0.16
CA ALA A 181 -5.11 -6.75 0.20
C ALA A 181 -5.76 -6.77 -1.19
N ILE A 182 -5.13 -6.19 -2.21
CA ILE A 182 -5.67 -6.17 -3.58
C ILE A 182 -5.46 -7.50 -4.33
N ARG A 183 -4.53 -8.34 -3.89
CA ARG A 183 -4.16 -9.58 -4.58
C ARG A 183 -5.32 -10.56 -4.76
N PRO A 184 -6.19 -10.84 -3.77
CA PRO A 184 -7.36 -11.71 -3.95
C PRO A 184 -8.29 -11.20 -5.04
N ILE A 185 -8.53 -9.88 -5.08
CA ILE A 185 -9.37 -9.23 -6.11
C ILE A 185 -8.73 -9.38 -7.49
N ALA A 186 -7.43 -9.11 -7.60
CA ALA A 186 -6.69 -9.22 -8.86
C ALA A 186 -6.67 -10.67 -9.40
N LEU A 187 -6.61 -11.67 -8.52
CA LEU A 187 -6.67 -13.08 -8.88
C LEU A 187 -8.09 -13.50 -9.28
N ASN A 188 -9.10 -13.03 -8.53
CA ASN A 188 -10.51 -13.34 -8.82
C ASN A 188 -10.97 -12.81 -10.17
N ARG A 189 -10.34 -11.75 -10.69
CA ARG A 189 -10.59 -11.25 -12.06
C ARG A 189 -10.46 -12.30 -13.15
N LYS A 190 -9.73 -13.39 -12.91
CA LYS A 190 -9.61 -14.52 -13.85
C LYS A 190 -10.85 -15.42 -13.86
N ASN A 191 -11.62 -15.42 -12.77
CA ASN A 191 -12.79 -16.27 -12.57
C ASN A 191 -14.09 -15.46 -12.68
N ALA A 192 -14.13 -14.25 -12.14
CA ALA A 192 -15.24 -13.32 -12.19
C ALA A 192 -14.87 -12.12 -13.07
N LEU A 193 -15.14 -12.22 -14.37
CA LEU A 193 -14.70 -11.25 -15.38
C LEU A 193 -15.47 -9.93 -15.31
N PHE A 194 -16.69 -9.93 -14.76
CA PHE A 194 -17.59 -8.79 -14.79
C PHE A 194 -18.20 -8.54 -13.41
N ALA A 195 -18.36 -7.26 -13.06
CA ALA A 195 -19.12 -6.82 -11.89
C ALA A 195 -20.62 -6.55 -12.22
N GLY A 196 -21.03 -6.74 -13.46
CA GLY A 196 -22.38 -6.52 -13.94
C GLY A 196 -22.66 -5.06 -14.30
N SER A 197 -22.49 -4.15 -13.35
CA SER A 197 -22.73 -2.71 -13.52
C SER A 197 -21.73 -1.88 -12.70
N ASP A 198 -21.82 -0.55 -12.77
CA ASP A 198 -21.05 0.35 -11.90
C ASP A 198 -21.45 0.14 -10.42
N GLU A 199 -22.74 0.01 -10.12
CA GLU A 199 -23.23 -0.32 -8.76
C GLU A 199 -22.72 -1.69 -8.28
N GLY A 200 -22.65 -2.70 -9.17
CA GLY A 200 -22.05 -3.99 -8.86
C GLY A 200 -20.55 -3.86 -8.49
N GLY A 201 -19.84 -2.95 -9.15
CA GLY A 201 -18.47 -2.59 -8.82
C GLY A 201 -18.35 -1.91 -7.44
N GLU A 202 -19.26 -1.02 -7.10
CA GLU A 202 -19.36 -0.34 -5.80
C GLU A 202 -19.66 -1.35 -4.68
N HIS A 203 -20.66 -2.20 -4.84
CA HIS A 203 -20.98 -3.25 -3.87
C HIS A 203 -19.79 -4.19 -3.65
N TRP A 204 -19.12 -4.59 -4.73
CA TRP A 204 -17.93 -5.42 -4.59
C TRP A 204 -16.82 -4.72 -3.81
N ALA A 205 -16.60 -3.43 -4.07
CA ALA A 205 -15.61 -2.64 -3.33
C ALA A 205 -15.91 -2.61 -1.82
N VAL A 206 -17.18 -2.38 -1.44
CA VAL A 206 -17.60 -2.37 -0.03
C VAL A 206 -17.39 -3.73 0.63
N ILE A 207 -17.88 -4.81 0.01
CA ILE A 207 -17.71 -6.17 0.58
C ILE A 207 -16.24 -6.55 0.69
N ALA A 208 -15.43 -6.24 -0.33
CA ALA A 208 -13.99 -6.50 -0.29
C ALA A 208 -13.30 -5.72 0.84
N SER A 209 -13.71 -4.47 1.09
CA SER A 209 -13.19 -3.64 2.20
C SER A 209 -13.45 -4.31 3.55
N LEU A 210 -14.66 -4.76 3.78
CA LEU A 210 -15.04 -5.45 5.02
C LEU A 210 -14.27 -6.77 5.18
N VAL A 211 -14.25 -7.62 4.16
CA VAL A 211 -13.56 -8.92 4.18
C VAL A 211 -12.07 -8.77 4.44
N GLU A 212 -11.39 -7.88 3.72
CA GLU A 212 -9.94 -7.71 3.89
C GLU A 212 -9.60 -7.01 5.23
N THR A 213 -10.45 -6.09 5.70
CA THR A 213 -10.29 -5.49 7.04
C THR A 213 -10.49 -6.51 8.15
N CYS A 214 -11.48 -7.42 8.04
CA CYS A 214 -11.63 -8.54 8.97
C CYS A 214 -10.35 -9.37 9.06
N LYS A 215 -9.78 -9.76 7.92
CA LYS A 215 -8.53 -10.54 7.87
C LYS A 215 -7.36 -9.81 8.54
N LEU A 216 -7.24 -8.50 8.33
CA LEU A 216 -6.20 -7.69 8.97
C LEU A 216 -6.33 -7.66 10.49
N ASN A 217 -7.56 -7.77 11.01
CA ASN A 217 -7.88 -7.79 12.44
C ASN A 217 -8.02 -9.22 13.02
N GLY A 218 -7.73 -10.26 12.24
CA GLY A 218 -7.81 -11.66 12.71
C GLY A 218 -9.24 -12.16 12.92
N ILE A 219 -10.22 -11.55 12.27
CA ILE A 219 -11.64 -11.90 12.35
C ILE A 219 -12.02 -12.77 11.15
N ASP A 220 -12.75 -13.85 11.38
CA ASP A 220 -13.31 -14.65 10.28
C ASP A 220 -14.38 -13.85 9.52
N PRO A 221 -14.16 -13.57 8.22
CA PRO A 221 -15.08 -12.73 7.45
C PRO A 221 -16.48 -13.33 7.30
N GLN A 222 -16.62 -14.65 7.24
CA GLN A 222 -17.92 -15.30 7.08
C GLN A 222 -18.76 -15.13 8.34
N THR A 223 -18.21 -15.42 9.48
CA THR A 223 -18.84 -15.23 10.79
C THR A 223 -19.24 -13.77 11.01
N TYR A 224 -18.32 -12.85 10.70
CA TYR A 224 -18.55 -11.41 10.79
C TYR A 224 -19.74 -10.97 9.92
N LEU A 225 -19.76 -11.31 8.64
CA LEU A 225 -20.81 -10.90 7.71
C LEU A 225 -22.17 -11.49 8.12
N ALA A 226 -22.21 -12.75 8.56
CA ALA A 226 -23.46 -13.38 9.02
C ALA A 226 -24.05 -12.66 10.23
N ASP A 227 -23.22 -12.33 11.23
CA ASP A 227 -23.68 -11.62 12.42
C ASP A 227 -24.08 -10.18 12.14
N VAL A 228 -23.28 -9.44 11.37
CA VAL A 228 -23.60 -8.05 11.00
C VAL A 228 -24.91 -7.96 10.22
N ILE A 229 -25.13 -8.85 9.23
CA ILE A 229 -26.38 -8.90 8.49
C ILE A 229 -27.55 -9.21 9.42
N THR A 230 -27.37 -10.16 10.35
CA THR A 230 -28.38 -10.51 11.35
C THR A 230 -28.73 -9.33 12.24
N ARG A 231 -27.75 -8.58 12.73
CA ARG A 231 -27.99 -7.37 13.54
C ARG A 231 -28.74 -6.29 12.75
N ILE A 232 -28.35 -6.06 11.50
CA ILE A 232 -29.01 -5.07 10.63
C ILE A 232 -30.48 -5.45 10.39
N VAL A 233 -30.77 -6.71 10.06
CA VAL A 233 -32.14 -7.21 9.85
C VAL A 233 -32.97 -7.11 11.13
N ASN A 234 -32.35 -7.24 12.30
CA ASN A 234 -32.99 -7.06 13.61
C ASN A 234 -32.99 -5.60 14.09
N ALA A 235 -32.93 -4.65 13.16
CA ALA A 235 -33.03 -3.21 13.41
C ALA A 235 -31.94 -2.62 14.31
N HIS A 236 -30.66 -3.04 14.11
CA HIS A 236 -29.53 -2.36 14.75
C HIS A 236 -29.59 -0.85 14.47
N PRO A 237 -29.46 0.00 15.51
CA PRO A 237 -29.60 1.45 15.33
C PRO A 237 -28.54 2.04 14.40
N ASN A 238 -28.95 2.81 13.39
CA ASN A 238 -28.02 3.48 12.48
C ASN A 238 -27.04 4.41 13.20
N SER A 239 -27.44 5.00 14.33
CA SER A 239 -26.56 5.83 15.18
C SER A 239 -25.42 5.04 15.83
N LYS A 240 -25.45 3.72 15.76
CA LYS A 240 -24.45 2.80 16.33
C LYS A 240 -23.78 1.93 15.27
N ILE A 241 -23.86 2.33 13.99
CA ILE A 241 -23.30 1.56 12.88
C ILE A 241 -21.80 1.31 13.04
N ASP A 242 -21.08 2.22 13.71
CA ASP A 242 -19.64 2.10 13.97
C ASP A 242 -19.30 0.89 14.86
N GLU A 243 -20.25 0.39 15.70
CA GLU A 243 -20.07 -0.82 16.48
C GLU A 243 -19.98 -2.09 15.60
N LEU A 244 -20.44 -2.01 14.36
CA LEU A 244 -20.40 -3.10 13.38
C LEU A 244 -19.14 -3.12 12.52
N LEU A 245 -18.28 -2.10 12.62
CA LEU A 245 -17.05 -2.05 11.85
C LEU A 245 -16.07 -3.15 12.30
N PRO A 246 -15.29 -3.77 11.40
CA PRO A 246 -14.45 -4.92 11.75
C PRO A 246 -13.53 -4.69 12.95
N TRP A 247 -12.98 -3.50 13.10
CA TRP A 247 -12.08 -3.19 14.23
C TRP A 247 -12.80 -2.95 15.57
N ALA A 248 -14.10 -2.68 15.54
CA ALA A 248 -14.95 -2.53 16.74
C ALA A 248 -15.73 -3.82 17.07
N TYR A 249 -15.69 -4.80 16.15
CA TYR A 249 -16.48 -6.01 16.25
C TYR A 249 -15.97 -6.94 17.35
N ALA A 250 -16.83 -7.18 18.33
CA ALA A 250 -16.61 -8.22 19.35
C ALA A 250 -17.26 -9.53 18.87
N VAL A 251 -16.46 -10.59 18.72
CA VAL A 251 -16.98 -11.91 18.33
C VAL A 251 -17.96 -12.40 19.39
N PRO A 252 -19.22 -12.70 19.06
CA PRO A 252 -20.18 -13.27 20.01
C PRO A 252 -19.67 -14.61 20.57
N ASN A 253 -19.78 -14.78 21.90
CA ASN A 253 -19.28 -15.99 22.59
C ASN A 253 -19.89 -17.30 22.06
N ASP A 254 -21.11 -17.27 21.51
CA ASP A 254 -21.78 -18.45 20.97
C ASP A 254 -21.17 -18.95 19.64
N LEU A 255 -20.54 -18.06 18.86
CA LEU A 255 -19.95 -18.43 17.55
C LEU A 255 -18.51 -18.96 17.67
N SER A 256 -17.82 -18.68 18.76
CA SER A 256 -16.48 -19.25 19.03
C SER A 256 -16.50 -20.77 19.27
N ARG A 257 -17.68 -21.37 19.51
CA ARG A 257 -17.86 -22.82 19.75
C ARG A 257 -18.12 -23.64 18.49
N VAL A 258 -18.36 -23.02 17.34
CA VAL A 258 -18.70 -23.71 16.09
C VAL A 258 -17.46 -23.95 15.19
N ALA A 259 -16.34 -23.31 15.50
CA ALA A 259 -15.10 -23.36 14.71
C ALA A 259 -13.99 -24.23 15.34
N ALA A 260 -14.34 -25.16 16.28
CA ALA A 260 -13.41 -26.11 16.88
C ALA A 260 -13.61 -27.52 16.37
#